data_4e341db6f3b3f997eb22b7555f0418ce
#
_entry.id   4e341db6f3b3f997eb22b7555f0418ce
#
_cell.length_a   1.000
_cell.length_b   1.000
_cell.length_c   1.000
_cell.angle_alpha   90.00
_cell.angle_beta   90.00
_cell.angle_gamma   90.00
#
_symmetry.space_group_name_H-M   'P 1'
#
loop_
_entity.id
_entity.type
_entity.pdbx_description
1 polymer ?
#
loop_
_entity_poly.entity_id
_entity_poly.type
_entity_poly.pdbx_seq_one_letter_code
_entity_poly.pdbx_strand_id
1 'polypeptide(L)'
;TGDGSGKPTGILNGTGGADIGITAASATAVTADEVIDLYHSLKTPYRKNAIFVMNDSTVKAIRKLKDGNGQYLWQPSIAAGQPDTILNRPLKTSSYVPTIASAAKTIAFGDFGYYWIADRQGRSFQRLNELYAATGQVGFKATQRVDGKLILAEAIKVLQMKA
;
A
#
# COMPACT_ATOMS: atom_id res chain seq x y z
N THR A 1 -4.46 8.25 2.71
CA THR A 1 -4.16 8.36 1.28
C THR A 1 -4.14 9.84 0.88
N GLY A 2 -3.04 10.31 0.27
CA GLY A 2 -2.93 11.68 -0.20
C GLY A 2 -3.76 11.88 -1.48
N ASP A 3 -4.41 13.03 -1.61
CA ASP A 3 -5.24 13.39 -2.76
C ASP A 3 -4.47 14.16 -3.86
N GLY A 4 -3.21 14.50 -3.62
CA GLY A 4 -2.38 15.30 -4.54
C GLY A 4 -2.60 16.81 -4.46
N SER A 5 -3.45 17.29 -3.54
CA SER A 5 -3.68 18.72 -3.33
C SER A 5 -2.84 19.21 -2.14
N GLY A 6 -1.68 19.80 -2.43
CA GLY A 6 -0.73 20.25 -1.40
C GLY A 6 -0.08 19.13 -0.58
N LYS A 7 -0.21 17.88 -1.01
CA LYS A 7 0.35 16.67 -0.40
C LYS A 7 0.53 15.57 -1.45
N PRO A 8 1.42 14.58 -1.22
CA PRO A 8 1.67 13.50 -2.16
C PRO A 8 0.39 12.74 -2.58
N THR A 9 0.35 12.29 -3.83
CA THR A 9 -0.75 11.43 -4.31
C THR A 9 -0.55 10.01 -3.82
N GLY A 10 -1.51 9.49 -3.06
CA GLY A 10 -1.47 8.13 -2.56
C GLY A 10 -1.76 7.08 -3.64
N ILE A 11 -1.15 5.90 -3.51
CA ILE A 11 -1.32 4.78 -4.47
C ILE A 11 -2.79 4.34 -4.56
N LEU A 12 -3.53 4.38 -3.45
CA LEU A 12 -4.94 3.95 -3.39
C LEU A 12 -5.92 5.06 -3.81
N ASN A 13 -5.42 6.26 -4.18
CA ASN A 13 -6.29 7.35 -4.61
C ASN A 13 -7.06 6.97 -5.90
N GLY A 14 -8.26 7.51 -6.04
CA GLY A 14 -9.09 7.32 -7.25
C GLY A 14 -8.53 8.02 -8.47
N THR A 15 -7.88 9.18 -8.27
CA THR A 15 -7.27 9.99 -9.32
C THR A 15 -5.76 9.99 -9.16
N GLY A 16 -5.03 9.54 -10.17
CA GLY A 16 -3.55 9.49 -10.16
C GLY A 16 -2.94 8.40 -9.28
N GLY A 17 -3.75 7.52 -8.70
CA GLY A 17 -3.32 6.30 -8.01
C GLY A 17 -3.24 5.09 -8.94
N ALA A 18 -3.15 3.89 -8.35
CA ALA A 18 -3.10 2.62 -9.06
C ALA A 18 -4.45 2.27 -9.72
N ASP A 19 -4.37 1.58 -10.84
CA ASP A 19 -5.55 1.07 -11.55
C ASP A 19 -6.26 -0.03 -10.75
N ILE A 20 -7.59 -0.10 -10.89
CA ILE A 20 -8.37 -1.22 -10.37
C ILE A 20 -8.07 -2.44 -11.24
N GLY A 21 -7.50 -3.48 -10.64
CA GLY A 21 -7.25 -4.75 -11.30
C GLY A 21 -8.47 -5.65 -11.30
N ILE A 22 -9.16 -5.69 -10.15
CA ILE A 22 -10.38 -6.48 -9.97
C ILE A 22 -11.31 -5.80 -8.96
N THR A 23 -12.61 -6.02 -9.13
CA THR A 23 -13.62 -5.67 -8.14
C THR A 23 -14.14 -6.96 -7.51
N ALA A 24 -14.07 -7.06 -6.19
CA ALA A 24 -14.54 -8.23 -5.46
C ALA A 24 -16.05 -8.44 -5.64
N ALA A 25 -16.49 -9.69 -5.62
CA ALA A 25 -17.90 -10.05 -5.68
C ALA A 25 -18.68 -9.67 -4.41
N SER A 26 -17.97 -9.57 -3.28
CA SER A 26 -18.54 -9.23 -1.97
C SER A 26 -17.99 -7.89 -1.45
N ALA A 27 -18.80 -7.19 -0.64
CA ALA A 27 -18.37 -6.00 0.09
C ALA A 27 -17.61 -6.33 1.40
N THR A 28 -17.72 -7.58 1.88
CA THR A 28 -17.26 -7.96 3.24
C THR A 28 -16.30 -9.14 3.27
N ALA A 29 -16.08 -9.81 2.15
CA ALA A 29 -15.21 -10.98 2.07
C ALA A 29 -14.38 -10.95 0.79
N VAL A 30 -13.16 -11.48 0.86
CA VAL A 30 -12.26 -11.70 -0.29
C VAL A 30 -12.10 -13.20 -0.45
N THR A 31 -12.15 -13.68 -1.68
CA THR A 31 -11.96 -15.10 -2.03
C THR A 31 -10.55 -15.38 -2.50
N ALA A 32 -10.14 -16.66 -2.51
CA ALA A 32 -8.84 -17.07 -3.03
C ALA A 32 -8.72 -16.78 -4.53
N ASP A 33 -9.80 -17.01 -5.28
CA ASP A 33 -9.84 -16.78 -6.73
C ASP A 33 -9.62 -15.29 -7.05
N GLU A 34 -10.21 -14.37 -6.28
CA GLU A 34 -10.00 -12.94 -6.46
C GLU A 34 -8.55 -12.51 -6.23
N VAL A 35 -7.82 -13.18 -5.33
CA VAL A 35 -6.38 -12.93 -5.11
C VAL A 35 -5.57 -13.43 -6.31
N ILE A 36 -5.94 -14.57 -6.88
CA ILE A 36 -5.33 -15.13 -8.08
C ILE A 36 -5.61 -14.23 -9.29
N ASP A 37 -6.85 -13.77 -9.45
CA ASP A 37 -7.24 -12.87 -10.53
C ASP A 37 -6.51 -11.53 -10.44
N LEU A 38 -6.35 -10.98 -9.23
CA LEU A 38 -5.55 -9.77 -9.01
C LEU A 38 -4.09 -9.99 -9.47
N TYR A 39 -3.49 -11.14 -9.13
CA TYR A 39 -2.14 -11.47 -9.58
C TYR A 39 -2.06 -11.49 -11.11
N HIS A 40 -3.04 -12.08 -11.78
CA HIS A 40 -3.07 -12.19 -13.24
C HIS A 40 -3.47 -10.89 -13.95
N SER A 41 -4.16 -9.97 -13.28
CA SER A 41 -4.49 -8.64 -13.82
C SER A 41 -3.26 -7.77 -14.06
N LEU A 42 -2.15 -8.03 -13.36
CA LEU A 42 -0.89 -7.32 -13.55
C LEU A 42 -0.15 -7.87 -14.77
N LYS A 43 0.36 -7.02 -15.64
CA LYS A 43 1.17 -7.42 -16.81
C LYS A 43 2.46 -8.11 -16.38
N THR A 44 2.87 -9.12 -17.12
CA THR A 44 4.03 -9.98 -16.81
C THR A 44 5.34 -9.22 -16.50
N PRO A 45 5.73 -8.15 -17.22
CA PRO A 45 6.97 -7.43 -16.93
C PRO A 45 7.06 -6.89 -15.50
N TYR A 46 5.93 -6.43 -14.93
CA TYR A 46 5.89 -5.85 -13.59
C TYR A 46 5.82 -6.90 -12.48
N ARG A 47 5.47 -8.16 -12.80
CA ARG A 47 5.35 -9.24 -11.81
C ARG A 47 6.67 -9.63 -11.17
N LYS A 48 7.81 -9.38 -11.85
CA LYS A 48 9.14 -9.79 -11.36
C LYS A 48 9.45 -9.19 -9.99
N ASN A 49 9.19 -7.90 -9.80
CA ASN A 49 9.45 -7.15 -8.57
C ASN A 49 8.18 -6.84 -7.77
N ALA A 50 7.05 -7.46 -8.16
CA ALA A 50 5.78 -7.17 -7.53
C ALA A 50 5.71 -7.71 -6.11
N ILE A 51 5.09 -6.94 -5.22
CA ILE A 51 4.78 -7.31 -3.84
C ILE A 51 3.30 -7.08 -3.56
N PHE A 52 2.77 -7.85 -2.61
CA PHE A 52 1.44 -7.60 -2.05
C PHE A 52 1.54 -6.62 -0.88
N VAL A 53 0.65 -5.64 -0.84
CA VAL A 53 0.51 -4.70 0.28
C VAL A 53 -0.94 -4.66 0.71
N MET A 54 -1.21 -4.95 1.98
CA MET A 54 -2.56 -4.95 2.54
C MET A 54 -2.55 -4.70 4.05
N ASN A 55 -3.73 -4.52 4.63
CA ASN A 55 -3.88 -4.42 6.08
C ASN A 55 -3.73 -5.80 6.75
N ASP A 56 -3.22 -5.84 7.97
CA ASP A 56 -3.06 -7.08 8.74
C ASP A 56 -4.39 -7.82 8.94
N SER A 57 -5.49 -7.08 9.14
CA SER A 57 -6.83 -7.68 9.23
C SER A 57 -7.25 -8.39 7.93
N THR A 58 -6.84 -7.87 6.77
CA THR A 58 -7.07 -8.50 5.47
C THR A 58 -6.22 -9.75 5.31
N VAL A 59 -4.96 -9.71 5.76
CA VAL A 59 -4.08 -10.90 5.82
C VAL A 59 -4.74 -12.00 6.66
N LYS A 60 -5.23 -11.64 7.85
CA LYS A 60 -5.95 -12.57 8.73
C LYS A 60 -7.17 -13.19 8.04
N ALA A 61 -7.94 -12.40 7.27
CA ALA A 61 -9.10 -12.90 6.53
C ALA A 61 -8.67 -13.91 5.45
N ILE A 62 -7.63 -13.60 4.67
CA ILE A 62 -7.11 -14.49 3.63
C ILE A 62 -6.53 -15.77 4.23
N ARG A 63 -5.82 -15.69 5.36
CA ARG A 63 -5.29 -16.87 6.06
C ARG A 63 -6.38 -17.82 6.55
N LYS A 64 -7.59 -17.32 6.79
CA LYS A 64 -8.73 -18.12 7.24
C LYS A 64 -9.51 -18.78 6.10
N LEU A 65 -9.13 -18.53 4.83
CA LEU A 65 -9.76 -19.21 3.70
C LEU A 65 -9.49 -20.71 3.75
N LYS A 66 -10.56 -21.49 3.55
CA LYS A 66 -10.55 -22.95 3.59
C LYS A 66 -11.01 -23.51 2.25
N ASP A 67 -10.56 -24.70 1.96
CA ASP A 67 -11.06 -25.50 0.84
C ASP A 67 -12.40 -26.16 1.17
N GLY A 68 -12.97 -26.89 0.20
CA GLY A 68 -14.21 -27.63 0.39
C GLY A 68 -14.15 -28.74 1.47
N ASN A 69 -12.95 -29.14 1.90
CA ASN A 69 -12.70 -30.12 2.94
C ASN A 69 -12.42 -29.50 4.32
N GLY A 70 -12.45 -28.16 4.41
CA GLY A 70 -12.22 -27.43 5.65
C GLY A 70 -10.75 -27.19 5.99
N GLN A 71 -9.80 -27.49 5.08
CA GLN A 71 -8.38 -27.24 5.26
C GLN A 71 -8.05 -25.80 4.87
N TYR A 72 -7.09 -25.18 5.60
CA TYR A 72 -6.62 -23.83 5.25
C TYR A 72 -5.83 -23.84 3.94
N LEU A 73 -6.23 -22.99 3.02
CA LEU A 73 -5.57 -22.85 1.71
C LEU A 73 -4.16 -22.25 1.83
N TRP A 74 -3.96 -21.35 2.75
CA TRP A 74 -2.66 -20.73 2.98
C TRP A 74 -1.97 -21.32 4.20
N GLN A 75 -0.83 -21.94 3.96
CA GLN A 75 0.07 -22.40 5.01
C GLN A 75 1.23 -21.41 5.14
N PRO A 76 1.30 -20.63 6.22
CA PRO A 76 2.44 -19.75 6.47
C PRO A 76 3.71 -20.58 6.68
N SER A 77 4.85 -20.08 6.19
CA SER A 77 6.14 -20.72 6.48
C SER A 77 6.40 -20.68 7.99
N ILE A 78 6.61 -21.84 8.59
CA ILE A 78 7.03 -21.97 9.99
C ILE A 78 8.54 -21.71 10.15
N ALA A 79 9.27 -21.68 9.01
CA ALA A 79 10.71 -21.44 9.02
C ALA A 79 11.02 -19.99 9.42
N ALA A 80 11.80 -19.82 10.50
CA ALA A 80 12.25 -18.51 10.96
C ALA A 80 13.07 -17.80 9.86
N GLY A 81 12.76 -16.52 9.61
CA GLY A 81 13.48 -15.68 8.64
C GLY A 81 12.93 -15.69 7.20
N GLN A 82 11.91 -16.48 6.90
CA GLN A 82 11.24 -16.39 5.60
C GLN A 82 10.08 -15.37 5.67
N PRO A 83 10.06 -14.35 4.79
CA PRO A 83 8.93 -13.42 4.74
C PRO A 83 7.66 -14.16 4.29
N ASP A 84 6.52 -13.73 4.80
CA ASP A 84 5.22 -14.23 4.33
C ASP A 84 5.09 -13.98 2.83
N THR A 85 4.66 -15.00 2.09
CA THR A 85 4.48 -14.94 0.64
C THR A 85 3.08 -15.37 0.25
N ILE A 86 2.52 -14.71 -0.77
CA ILE A 86 1.28 -15.11 -1.46
C ILE A 86 1.67 -15.32 -2.93
N LEU A 87 1.35 -16.49 -3.50
CA LEU A 87 1.71 -16.84 -4.88
C LEU A 87 3.19 -16.61 -5.20
N ASN A 88 4.09 -16.98 -4.28
CA ASN A 88 5.53 -16.79 -4.35
C ASN A 88 5.98 -15.31 -4.46
N ARG A 89 5.13 -14.37 -4.03
CA ARG A 89 5.46 -12.93 -3.97
C ARG A 89 5.46 -12.44 -2.53
N PRO A 90 6.41 -11.56 -2.16
CA PRO A 90 6.50 -11.03 -0.81
C PRO A 90 5.21 -10.30 -0.42
N LEU A 91 4.81 -10.47 0.83
CA LEU A 91 3.72 -9.73 1.46
C LEU A 91 4.28 -8.69 2.42
N LYS A 92 3.76 -7.47 2.33
CA LYS A 92 4.00 -6.38 3.29
C LYS A 92 2.68 -5.94 3.90
N THR A 93 2.65 -5.82 5.22
CA THR A 93 1.50 -5.29 5.94
C THR A 93 1.63 -3.80 6.17
N SER A 94 0.52 -3.08 6.07
CA SER A 94 0.46 -1.64 6.36
C SER A 94 -0.89 -1.27 6.95
N SER A 95 -0.88 -0.59 8.09
CA SER A 95 -2.09 -0.07 8.73
C SER A 95 -2.74 1.09 7.96
N TYR A 96 -2.03 1.69 7.01
CA TYR A 96 -2.57 2.76 6.15
C TYR A 96 -3.41 2.26 4.98
N VAL A 97 -3.36 0.95 4.68
CA VAL A 97 -4.27 0.32 3.71
C VAL A 97 -5.61 0.07 4.40
N PRO A 98 -6.75 0.44 3.77
CA PRO A 98 -8.06 0.19 4.33
C PRO A 98 -8.31 -1.30 4.62
N THR A 99 -9.05 -1.55 5.67
CA THR A 99 -9.60 -2.89 5.97
C THR A 99 -10.71 -3.25 4.98
N ILE A 100 -11.15 -4.50 5.00
CA ILE A 100 -12.27 -4.97 4.18
C ILE A 100 -13.53 -4.17 4.57
N ALA A 101 -14.03 -3.36 3.64
CA ALA A 101 -15.25 -2.57 3.75
C ALA A 101 -15.79 -2.27 2.35
N SER A 102 -17.08 -1.91 2.25
CA SER A 102 -17.73 -1.55 0.99
C SER A 102 -16.93 -0.48 0.23
N ALA A 103 -16.74 -0.68 -1.07
CA ALA A 103 -16.00 0.17 -2.00
C ALA A 103 -14.52 0.42 -1.65
N ALA A 104 -13.98 -0.19 -0.59
CA ALA A 104 -12.61 0.02 -0.13
C ALA A 104 -11.60 -0.68 -1.05
N LYS A 105 -10.45 -0.05 -1.30
CA LYS A 105 -9.30 -0.65 -1.97
C LYS A 105 -8.41 -1.35 -0.93
N THR A 106 -8.57 -2.66 -0.77
CA THR A 106 -8.05 -3.42 0.37
C THR A 106 -6.73 -4.11 0.12
N ILE A 107 -6.41 -4.41 -1.15
CA ILE A 107 -5.17 -5.09 -1.53
C ILE A 107 -4.55 -4.31 -2.70
N ALA A 108 -3.26 -4.01 -2.61
CA ALA A 108 -2.47 -3.51 -3.72
C ALA A 108 -1.42 -4.56 -4.10
N PHE A 109 -1.27 -4.83 -5.39
CA PHE A 109 -0.28 -5.75 -5.93
C PHE A 109 0.44 -5.11 -7.11
N GLY A 110 1.75 -5.07 -7.09
CA GLY A 110 2.53 -4.51 -8.18
C GLY A 110 3.95 -4.14 -7.82
N ASP A 111 4.63 -3.49 -8.75
CA ASP A 111 5.98 -2.97 -8.57
C ASP A 111 5.93 -1.53 -8.06
N PHE A 112 6.23 -1.35 -6.79
CA PHE A 112 6.22 -0.05 -6.12
C PHE A 112 7.43 0.82 -6.47
N GLY A 113 8.40 0.31 -7.22
CA GLY A 113 9.50 1.11 -7.77
C GLY A 113 9.04 2.22 -8.72
N TYR A 114 7.82 2.10 -9.26
CA TYR A 114 7.19 3.14 -10.08
C TYR A 114 6.51 4.25 -9.27
N TYR A 115 6.51 4.19 -7.95
CA TYR A 115 6.10 5.29 -7.09
C TYR A 115 7.33 6.16 -6.77
N TRP A 116 7.39 7.35 -7.32
CA TRP A 116 8.51 8.25 -7.15
C TRP A 116 8.26 9.26 -6.05
N ILE A 117 9.31 9.52 -5.28
CA ILE A 117 9.34 10.54 -4.23
C ILE A 117 10.33 11.60 -4.67
N ALA A 118 9.87 12.85 -4.83
CA ALA A 118 10.69 13.99 -5.17
C ALA A 118 10.95 14.82 -3.91
N ASP A 119 12.22 15.01 -3.58
CA ASP A 119 12.66 15.91 -2.50
C ASP A 119 13.28 17.16 -3.14
N ARG A 120 12.64 18.32 -2.92
CA ARG A 120 13.07 19.57 -3.52
C ARG A 120 13.97 20.35 -2.55
N GLN A 121 15.20 20.69 -3.02
CA GLN A 121 16.15 21.57 -2.33
C GLN A 121 16.70 21.05 -1.00
N GLY A 122 16.49 19.78 -0.65
CA GLY A 122 16.96 19.21 0.61
C GLY A 122 16.28 19.82 1.85
N ARG A 123 16.87 19.57 2.99
CA ARG A 123 16.40 20.05 4.31
C ARG A 123 17.14 21.31 4.71
N SER A 124 16.44 22.36 5.11
CA SER A 124 17.05 23.54 5.71
C SER A 124 16.77 23.59 7.21
N PHE A 125 17.80 23.95 7.99
CA PHE A 125 17.70 24.18 9.42
C PHE A 125 18.08 25.62 9.72
N GLN A 126 17.23 26.33 10.44
CA GLN A 126 17.46 27.71 10.87
C GLN A 126 17.32 27.80 12.38
N ARG A 127 18.33 28.35 13.03
CA ARG A 127 18.25 28.74 14.45
C ARG A 127 17.55 30.10 14.59
N LEU A 128 16.54 30.16 15.42
CA LEU A 128 15.77 31.37 15.71
C LEU A 128 16.19 31.88 17.08
N ASN A 129 17.08 32.90 17.11
CA ASN A 129 17.62 33.42 18.36
C ASN A 129 16.69 34.44 19.02
N GLU A 130 15.88 35.17 18.24
CA GLU A 130 15.07 36.29 18.72
C GLU A 130 13.64 35.91 19.13
N LEU A 131 13.06 34.90 18.46
CA LEU A 131 11.64 34.54 18.60
C LEU A 131 11.23 34.19 20.04
N TYR A 132 12.17 33.58 20.82
CA TYR A 132 11.92 33.15 22.20
C TYR A 132 12.91 33.75 23.20
N ALA A 133 13.58 34.87 22.85
CA ALA A 133 14.58 35.51 23.69
C ALA A 133 14.02 35.94 25.06
N ALA A 134 12.77 36.43 25.10
CA ALA A 134 12.10 36.84 26.33
C ALA A 134 11.87 35.71 27.35
N THR A 135 11.83 34.45 26.88
CA THR A 135 11.65 33.25 27.72
C THR A 135 12.94 32.48 27.94
N GLY A 136 14.09 32.99 27.43
CA GLY A 136 15.38 32.32 27.55
C GLY A 136 15.50 31.04 26.71
N GLN A 137 14.64 30.82 25.71
CA GLN A 137 14.59 29.66 24.86
C GLN A 137 15.17 29.96 23.46
N VAL A 138 15.64 28.93 22.78
CA VAL A 138 16.10 29.01 21.38
C VAL A 138 15.22 28.12 20.50
N GLY A 139 14.64 28.71 19.45
CA GLY A 139 13.83 28.00 18.50
C GLY A 139 14.68 27.41 17.38
N PHE A 140 14.28 26.23 16.86
CA PHE A 140 14.82 25.64 15.65
C PHE A 140 13.71 25.43 14.64
N LYS A 141 13.88 25.93 13.42
CA LYS A 141 12.97 25.74 12.29
C LYS A 141 13.61 24.81 11.29
N ALA A 142 12.96 23.67 11.02
CA ALA A 142 13.31 22.77 9.93
C ALA A 142 12.27 22.88 8.81
N THR A 143 12.72 22.97 7.57
CA THR A 143 11.82 22.96 6.40
C THR A 143 12.30 21.93 5.40
N GLN A 144 11.34 21.19 4.82
CA GLN A 144 11.54 20.25 3.74
C GLN A 144 10.34 20.29 2.80
N ARG A 145 10.56 20.16 1.52
CA ARG A 145 9.50 20.06 0.51
C ARG A 145 9.61 18.71 -0.17
N VAL A 146 8.62 17.87 0.05
CA VAL A 146 8.55 16.51 -0.51
C VAL A 146 7.23 16.34 -1.24
N ASP A 147 7.29 15.69 -2.40
CA ASP A 147 6.11 15.25 -3.13
C ASP A 147 6.27 13.78 -3.53
N GLY A 148 5.17 13.11 -3.83
CA GLY A 148 5.20 11.72 -4.26
C GLY A 148 4.04 11.42 -5.18
N LYS A 149 4.35 10.68 -6.26
CA LYS A 149 3.37 10.31 -7.28
C LYS A 149 3.67 8.96 -7.89
N LEU A 150 2.63 8.22 -8.23
CA LEU A 150 2.74 7.05 -9.08
C LEU A 150 2.93 7.49 -10.53
N ILE A 151 4.07 7.13 -11.13
CA ILE A 151 4.42 7.53 -12.50
C ILE A 151 3.71 6.64 -13.51
N LEU A 152 3.50 5.36 -13.19
CA LEU A 152 2.90 4.39 -14.09
C LEU A 152 1.80 3.61 -13.37
N ALA A 153 0.54 3.99 -13.61
CA ALA A 153 -0.62 3.40 -12.91
C ALA A 153 -0.78 1.89 -13.19
N GLU A 154 -0.44 1.44 -14.40
CA GLU A 154 -0.55 0.03 -14.78
C GLU A 154 0.44 -0.90 -14.07
N ALA A 155 1.52 -0.38 -13.46
CA ALA A 155 2.52 -1.16 -12.74
C ALA A 155 2.02 -1.65 -11.37
N ILE A 156 0.91 -1.09 -10.88
CA ILE A 156 0.27 -1.49 -9.63
C ILE A 156 -1.22 -1.68 -9.89
N LYS A 157 -1.76 -2.81 -9.45
CA LYS A 157 -3.19 -3.12 -9.51
C LYS A 157 -3.76 -3.24 -8.12
N VAL A 158 -4.98 -2.76 -7.94
CA VAL A 158 -5.67 -2.84 -6.65
C VAL A 158 -6.93 -3.69 -6.75
N LEU A 159 -7.24 -4.42 -5.69
CA LEU A 159 -8.51 -5.06 -5.47
C LEU A 159 -9.42 -4.08 -4.74
N GLN A 160 -10.52 -3.75 -5.38
CA GLN A 160 -11.57 -2.93 -4.79
C GLN A 160 -12.73 -3.82 -4.35
N MET A 161 -13.20 -3.63 -3.13
CA MET A 161 -14.40 -4.32 -2.64
C MET A 161 -15.64 -3.79 -3.38
N LYS A 162 -16.65 -4.65 -3.49
CA LYS A 162 -17.96 -4.26 -4.02
C LYS A 162 -18.53 -3.10 -3.20
N ALA A 163 -19.20 -2.16 -3.90
CA ALA A 163 -19.94 -1.06 -3.29
C ALA A 163 -21.20 -1.56 -2.59
#